data_20975fcebf97e26c67e9ee6d005c0abe
#
_entry.id   20975fcebf97e26c67e9ee6d005c0abe
#
_cell.length_a   1.000
_cell.length_b   1.000
_cell.length_c   1.000
_cell.angle_alpha   90.00
_cell.angle_beta   90.00
_cell.angle_gamma   90.00
#
_symmetry.space_group_name_H-M   'P 1'
#
loop_
_entity.id
_entity.type
_entity.pdbx_description
1 polymer ?
#
loop_
_entity_poly.entity_id
_entity_poly.type
_entity_poly.pdbx_seq_one_letter_code
_entity_poly.pdbx_strand_id
1 'polypeptide(L)'
;MADIRFDYARAPKLVEVRDLCKWFPVKRTIADSLARRPVRYVKAVDHVSLDIYQGECLGLVGESGCGKSTLARTIIRLHEPTSGQILLEGTDIAHLGSKALRPLRPHMQMIFQDPYSSLNPRMTVRSIIGELLMYHKVVPKDQVDARVEELMQMCGLSADYAHRFPGEFSGGQQQRVGIARALVLNPRFIIADEPVSALDVSIQAQIINLLGDLQQELGLTILFISHDLRVVRHITHRVAVMYLGHVMELGPTEALFDHPLHPYTLVLTKAAPVMDPLHRTREYAIEGETPSPIHMPSGCRFHPRCPYCTDRCKEEMPELREVAPGRFVACHRPLE
;
A
#
# COMPACT_ATOMS: atom_id res chain seq x y z
N MET A 1 21.98 11.51 -6.45
CA MET A 1 20.80 10.63 -6.49
C MET A 1 21.19 9.44 -7.33
N ALA A 2 21.24 8.23 -6.78
CA ALA A 2 21.48 7.04 -7.56
C ALA A 2 20.28 6.83 -8.50
N ASP A 3 20.56 6.65 -9.80
CA ASP A 3 19.56 6.35 -10.82
C ASP A 3 19.00 4.94 -10.48
N ILE A 4 17.87 4.89 -9.76
CA ILE A 4 17.24 3.64 -9.31
C ILE A 4 16.53 3.03 -10.53
N ARG A 5 17.31 2.53 -11.49
CA ARG A 5 16.78 1.76 -12.62
C ARG A 5 16.54 0.33 -12.16
N PHE A 6 15.32 0.04 -11.83
CA PHE A 6 14.91 -1.33 -11.54
C PHE A 6 14.78 -2.14 -12.85
N ASP A 7 15.45 -3.29 -12.93
CA ASP A 7 15.45 -4.14 -14.15
C ASP A 7 14.24 -5.09 -14.13
N TYR A 8 13.09 -4.60 -14.59
CA TYR A 8 11.84 -5.38 -14.68
C TYR A 8 11.93 -6.57 -15.63
N ALA A 9 12.86 -6.57 -16.58
CA ALA A 9 13.00 -7.69 -17.53
C ALA A 9 13.63 -8.93 -16.88
N ARG A 10 14.39 -8.73 -15.80
CA ARG A 10 15.10 -9.81 -15.10
C ARG A 10 14.51 -10.14 -13.74
N ALA A 11 13.82 -9.22 -13.10
CA ALA A 11 13.26 -9.44 -11.78
C ALA A 11 12.06 -10.41 -11.86
N PRO A 12 12.03 -11.49 -11.06
CA PRO A 12 10.86 -12.35 -10.98
C PRO A 12 9.71 -11.63 -10.28
N LYS A 13 8.48 -11.99 -10.62
CA LYS A 13 7.30 -11.52 -9.93
C LYS A 13 7.20 -12.21 -8.56
N LEU A 14 7.16 -11.42 -7.50
CA LEU A 14 6.99 -11.92 -6.14
C LEU A 14 5.52 -12.06 -5.79
N VAL A 15 4.71 -11.04 -6.14
CA VAL A 15 3.27 -11.04 -5.91
C VAL A 15 2.56 -10.74 -7.23
N GLU A 16 1.58 -11.59 -7.58
CA GLU A 16 0.71 -11.37 -8.74
C GLU A 16 -0.73 -11.30 -8.26
N VAL A 17 -1.40 -10.22 -8.57
CA VAL A 17 -2.82 -10.01 -8.29
C VAL A 17 -3.58 -10.09 -9.60
N ARG A 18 -4.60 -10.94 -9.66
CA ARG A 18 -5.39 -11.20 -10.88
C ARG A 18 -6.88 -11.06 -10.57
N ASP A 19 -7.51 -10.09 -11.19
CA ASP A 19 -8.97 -9.84 -11.12
C ASP A 19 -9.52 -9.82 -9.68
N LEU A 20 -8.74 -9.23 -8.76
CA LEU A 20 -9.02 -9.27 -7.33
C LEU A 20 -10.19 -8.37 -6.98
N CYS A 21 -11.16 -8.95 -6.27
CA CYS A 21 -12.28 -8.22 -5.69
C CYS A 21 -12.34 -8.38 -4.17
N LYS A 22 -12.65 -7.28 -3.48
CA LYS A 22 -13.06 -7.30 -2.08
C LYS A 22 -14.24 -6.38 -1.88
N TRP A 23 -15.40 -7.00 -1.64
CA TRP A 23 -16.67 -6.31 -1.42
C TRP A 23 -17.15 -6.55 0.01
N PHE A 24 -17.61 -5.52 0.68
CA PHE A 24 -18.17 -5.60 2.03
C PHE A 24 -19.69 -5.43 1.95
N PRO A 25 -20.47 -6.37 2.53
CA PRO A 25 -21.91 -6.22 2.55
C PRO A 25 -22.32 -5.06 3.48
N VAL A 26 -23.21 -4.21 3.02
CA VAL A 26 -23.83 -3.17 3.84
C VAL A 26 -24.87 -3.83 4.75
N LYS A 27 -24.80 -3.55 6.05
CA LYS A 27 -25.76 -4.08 7.02
C LYS A 27 -27.19 -3.68 6.61
N ARG A 28 -28.08 -4.66 6.51
CA ARG A 28 -29.50 -4.44 6.24
C ARG A 28 -30.18 -3.88 7.47
N THR A 29 -31.08 -2.94 7.27
CA THR A 29 -32.08 -2.55 8.30
C THR A 29 -33.18 -3.62 8.36
N ILE A 30 -33.95 -3.64 9.45
CA ILE A 30 -35.10 -4.55 9.60
C ILE A 30 -36.11 -4.27 8.45
N ALA A 31 -36.30 -3.01 8.07
CA ALA A 31 -37.15 -2.59 6.96
C ALA A 31 -36.67 -3.15 5.62
N ASP A 32 -35.36 -3.12 5.35
CA ASP A 32 -34.78 -3.69 4.13
C ASP A 32 -34.95 -5.21 4.05
N SER A 33 -34.87 -5.89 5.20
CA SER A 33 -35.09 -7.35 5.29
C SER A 33 -36.56 -7.70 5.03
N LEU A 34 -37.50 -6.96 5.61
CA LEU A 34 -38.95 -7.13 5.38
C LEU A 34 -39.32 -6.84 3.92
N ALA A 35 -38.72 -5.81 3.32
CA ALA A 35 -38.95 -5.43 1.93
C ALA A 35 -38.20 -6.32 0.92
N ARG A 36 -37.47 -7.34 1.36
CA ARG A 36 -36.64 -8.24 0.52
C ARG A 36 -35.71 -7.50 -0.45
N ARG A 37 -35.22 -6.30 -0.07
CA ARG A 37 -34.30 -5.53 -0.92
C ARG A 37 -32.98 -6.30 -1.10
N PRO A 38 -32.33 -6.22 -2.27
CA PRO A 38 -31.04 -6.87 -2.50
C PRO A 38 -29.95 -6.33 -1.56
N VAL A 39 -28.96 -7.16 -1.21
CA VAL A 39 -27.80 -6.73 -0.42
C VAL A 39 -27.01 -5.73 -1.26
N ARG A 40 -26.73 -4.56 -0.70
CA ARG A 40 -25.79 -3.61 -1.28
C ARG A 40 -24.39 -3.91 -0.79
N TYR A 41 -23.39 -3.62 -1.61
CA TYR A 41 -21.99 -3.86 -1.28
C TYR A 41 -21.18 -2.58 -1.43
N VAL A 42 -20.24 -2.37 -0.51
CA VAL A 42 -19.13 -1.44 -0.71
C VAL A 42 -18.07 -2.20 -1.48
N LYS A 43 -17.83 -1.83 -2.72
CA LYS A 43 -16.83 -2.45 -3.60
C LYS A 43 -15.48 -1.77 -3.39
N ALA A 44 -14.82 -2.10 -2.27
CA ALA A 44 -13.58 -1.44 -1.89
C ALA A 44 -12.39 -1.80 -2.80
N VAL A 45 -12.39 -3.00 -3.36
CA VAL A 45 -11.48 -3.46 -4.42
C VAL A 45 -12.35 -4.14 -5.46
N ASP A 46 -12.24 -3.72 -6.71
CA ASP A 46 -13.14 -4.16 -7.78
C ASP A 46 -12.33 -4.39 -9.06
N HIS A 47 -12.07 -5.68 -9.38
CA HIS A 47 -11.33 -6.14 -10.55
C HIS A 47 -9.91 -5.57 -10.67
N VAL A 48 -9.13 -5.61 -9.58
CA VAL A 48 -7.74 -5.13 -9.58
C VAL A 48 -6.79 -6.22 -10.03
N SER A 49 -5.92 -5.87 -11.01
CA SER A 49 -4.80 -6.71 -11.45
C SER A 49 -3.52 -5.89 -11.42
N LEU A 50 -2.47 -6.42 -10.78
CA LEU A 50 -1.13 -5.81 -10.74
C LEU A 50 -0.07 -6.85 -10.37
N ASP A 51 1.17 -6.57 -10.76
CA ASP A 51 2.35 -7.37 -10.42
C ASP A 51 3.30 -6.56 -9.56
N ILE A 52 3.92 -7.21 -8.56
CA ILE A 52 4.99 -6.64 -7.74
C ILE A 52 6.22 -7.54 -7.93
N TYR A 53 7.32 -6.96 -8.35
CA TYR A 53 8.56 -7.68 -8.63
C TYR A 53 9.44 -7.80 -7.38
N GLN A 54 10.24 -8.85 -7.31
CA GLN A 54 11.16 -9.05 -6.19
C GLN A 54 12.17 -7.89 -6.10
N GLY A 55 12.33 -7.33 -4.90
CA GLY A 55 13.19 -6.17 -4.65
C GLY A 55 12.59 -4.83 -5.12
N GLU A 56 11.34 -4.81 -5.62
CA GLU A 56 10.66 -3.58 -6.01
C GLU A 56 10.05 -2.86 -4.80
N CYS A 57 10.08 -1.53 -4.84
CA CYS A 57 9.19 -0.69 -4.04
C CYS A 57 8.09 -0.16 -4.95
N LEU A 58 6.87 -0.74 -4.88
CA LEU A 58 5.69 -0.30 -5.62
C LEU A 58 4.89 0.68 -4.76
N GLY A 59 4.68 1.90 -5.25
CA GLY A 59 3.80 2.88 -4.64
C GLY A 59 2.32 2.59 -4.93
N LEU A 60 1.44 2.76 -3.95
CA LEU A 60 0.00 2.73 -4.13
C LEU A 60 -0.61 4.03 -3.62
N VAL A 61 -1.10 4.86 -4.52
CA VAL A 61 -1.62 6.21 -4.22
C VAL A 61 -3.07 6.38 -4.64
N GLY A 62 -3.71 7.41 -4.13
CA GLY A 62 -5.09 7.77 -4.44
C GLY A 62 -5.77 8.47 -3.27
N GLU A 63 -6.96 9.03 -3.49
CA GLU A 63 -7.75 9.71 -2.46
C GLU A 63 -8.06 8.81 -1.26
N SER A 64 -8.34 9.44 -0.10
CA SER A 64 -8.76 8.69 1.09
C SER A 64 -10.04 7.89 0.80
N GLY A 65 -10.10 6.66 1.30
CA GLY A 65 -11.26 5.78 1.07
C GLY A 65 -11.34 5.12 -0.31
N CYS A 66 -10.37 5.31 -1.23
CA CYS A 66 -10.40 4.68 -2.56
C CYS A 66 -10.11 3.16 -2.56
N GLY A 67 -9.75 2.56 -1.41
CA GLY A 67 -9.55 1.12 -1.26
C GLY A 67 -8.12 0.64 -1.06
N LYS A 68 -7.12 1.52 -0.98
CA LYS A 68 -5.67 1.17 -0.85
C LYS A 68 -5.36 0.19 0.27
N SER A 69 -5.70 0.55 1.51
CA SER A 69 -5.47 -0.32 2.68
C SER A 69 -6.28 -1.61 2.63
N THR A 70 -7.46 -1.58 1.98
CA THR A 70 -8.25 -2.78 1.76
C THR A 70 -7.55 -3.72 0.77
N LEU A 71 -7.05 -3.19 -0.36
CA LEU A 71 -6.26 -3.96 -1.33
C LEU A 71 -5.05 -4.60 -0.66
N ALA A 72 -4.26 -3.81 0.06
CA ALA A 72 -3.08 -4.27 0.78
C ALA A 72 -3.39 -5.40 1.77
N ARG A 73 -4.40 -5.21 2.64
CA ARG A 73 -4.82 -6.23 3.61
C ARG A 73 -5.39 -7.47 2.95
N THR A 74 -5.98 -7.35 1.77
CA THR A 74 -6.47 -8.49 0.99
C THR A 74 -5.31 -9.26 0.37
N ILE A 75 -4.29 -8.58 -0.17
CA ILE A 75 -3.08 -9.22 -0.73
C ILE A 75 -2.40 -10.13 0.29
N ILE A 76 -2.21 -9.67 1.54
CA ILE A 76 -1.60 -10.50 2.59
C ILE A 76 -2.62 -11.37 3.35
N ARG A 77 -3.85 -11.48 2.83
CA ARG A 77 -4.89 -12.34 3.41
C ARG A 77 -5.23 -12.02 4.88
N LEU A 78 -5.20 -10.73 5.27
CA LEU A 78 -5.87 -10.23 6.47
C LEU A 78 -7.38 -10.04 6.22
N HIS A 79 -7.75 -9.72 4.97
CA HIS A 79 -9.12 -9.82 4.48
C HIS A 79 -9.21 -10.96 3.47
N GLU A 80 -10.24 -11.79 3.58
CA GLU A 80 -10.55 -12.79 2.56
C GLU A 80 -11.04 -12.08 1.30
N PRO A 81 -10.49 -12.39 0.10
CA PRO A 81 -11.00 -11.85 -1.15
C PRO A 81 -12.44 -12.33 -1.41
N THR A 82 -13.22 -11.54 -2.11
CA THR A 82 -14.54 -11.94 -2.60
C THR A 82 -14.39 -12.84 -3.84
N SER A 83 -13.45 -12.50 -4.71
CA SER A 83 -13.06 -13.28 -5.89
C SER A 83 -11.67 -12.87 -6.37
N GLY A 84 -11.15 -13.55 -7.39
CA GLY A 84 -9.84 -13.31 -7.97
C GLY A 84 -8.74 -14.17 -7.37
N GLN A 85 -7.51 -13.93 -7.79
CA GLN A 85 -6.32 -14.69 -7.39
C GLN A 85 -5.24 -13.79 -6.81
N ILE A 86 -4.47 -14.35 -5.90
CA ILE A 86 -3.28 -13.73 -5.31
C ILE A 86 -2.18 -14.79 -5.33
N LEU A 87 -1.20 -14.63 -6.22
CA LEU A 87 -0.07 -15.54 -6.28
C LEU A 87 1.10 -14.92 -5.52
N LEU A 88 1.63 -15.66 -4.56
CA LEU A 88 2.88 -15.37 -3.88
C LEU A 88 3.92 -16.38 -4.37
N GLU A 89 4.95 -15.91 -5.07
CA GLU A 89 5.96 -16.79 -5.69
C GLU A 89 5.32 -17.92 -6.52
N GLY A 90 4.29 -17.58 -7.32
CA GLY A 90 3.55 -18.51 -8.16
C GLY A 90 2.52 -19.39 -7.43
N THR A 91 2.45 -19.35 -6.10
CA THR A 91 1.46 -20.10 -5.31
C THR A 91 0.22 -19.25 -5.07
N ASP A 92 -0.96 -19.71 -5.53
CA ASP A 92 -2.22 -19.01 -5.25
C ASP A 92 -2.61 -19.13 -3.78
N ILE A 93 -2.64 -18.00 -3.08
CA ILE A 93 -2.98 -17.90 -1.66
C ILE A 93 -4.39 -17.35 -1.42
N ALA A 94 -5.12 -16.97 -2.48
CA ALA A 94 -6.39 -16.24 -2.38
C ALA A 94 -7.45 -16.97 -1.55
N HIS A 95 -7.51 -18.29 -1.64
CA HIS A 95 -8.54 -19.09 -0.98
C HIS A 95 -7.96 -20.18 -0.05
N LEU A 96 -6.66 -20.08 0.30
CA LEU A 96 -6.06 -21.01 1.25
C LEU A 96 -6.70 -20.87 2.63
N GLY A 97 -7.01 -22.01 3.26
CA GLY A 97 -7.44 -22.06 4.65
C GLY A 97 -6.30 -21.67 5.63
N SER A 98 -6.66 -21.32 6.86
CA SER A 98 -5.71 -20.81 7.87
C SER A 98 -4.51 -21.74 8.12
N LYS A 99 -4.68 -23.08 8.06
CA LYS A 99 -3.57 -24.03 8.25
C LYS A 99 -2.55 -23.97 7.12
N ALA A 100 -3.00 -23.88 5.88
CA ALA A 100 -2.14 -23.79 4.70
C ALA A 100 -1.48 -22.40 4.56
N LEU A 101 -2.16 -21.34 5.01
CA LEU A 101 -1.63 -19.97 4.98
C LEU A 101 -0.58 -19.71 6.08
N ARG A 102 -0.65 -20.44 7.21
CA ARG A 102 0.24 -20.22 8.37
C ARG A 102 1.74 -20.24 8.04
N PRO A 103 2.28 -21.20 7.26
CA PRO A 103 3.70 -21.21 6.91
C PRO A 103 4.12 -20.08 5.97
N LEU A 104 3.19 -19.44 5.27
CA LEU A 104 3.47 -18.32 4.36
C LEU A 104 3.46 -16.95 5.05
N ARG A 105 2.83 -16.85 6.25
CA ARG A 105 2.73 -15.61 7.02
C ARG A 105 4.07 -14.95 7.33
N PRO A 106 5.15 -15.69 7.69
CA PRO A 106 6.46 -15.11 7.91
C PRO A 106 7.01 -14.33 6.72
N HIS A 107 6.67 -14.73 5.48
CA HIS A 107 7.17 -14.10 4.26
C HIS A 107 6.45 -12.79 3.91
N MET A 108 5.30 -12.52 4.52
CA MET A 108 4.46 -11.34 4.26
C MET A 108 4.18 -10.61 5.57
N GLN A 109 4.76 -9.44 5.72
CA GLN A 109 4.60 -8.64 6.93
C GLN A 109 3.97 -7.28 6.62
N MET A 110 3.50 -6.58 7.66
CA MET A 110 2.85 -5.28 7.52
C MET A 110 3.34 -4.30 8.57
N ILE A 111 3.69 -3.11 8.12
CA ILE A 111 3.91 -1.92 8.94
C ILE A 111 2.59 -1.13 8.91
N PHE A 112 2.00 -0.90 10.07
CA PHE A 112 0.69 -0.27 10.21
C PHE A 112 0.79 1.25 10.26
N GLN A 113 -0.29 1.91 9.88
CA GLN A 113 -0.45 3.35 9.86
C GLN A 113 -0.28 4.01 11.23
N ASP A 114 -0.85 3.40 12.27
CA ASP A 114 -0.78 3.92 13.64
C ASP A 114 0.16 3.06 14.49
N PRO A 115 1.34 3.58 14.85
CA PRO A 115 2.29 2.87 15.68
C PRO A 115 1.75 2.62 17.09
N TYR A 116 0.94 3.53 17.65
CA TYR A 116 0.38 3.41 18.99
C TYR A 116 -0.54 2.21 19.13
N SER A 117 -1.48 2.04 18.20
CA SER A 117 -2.43 0.92 18.24
C SER A 117 -1.81 -0.40 17.80
N SER A 118 -0.69 -0.37 17.10
CA SER A 118 -0.02 -1.56 16.57
C SER A 118 0.84 -2.30 17.58
N LEU A 119 1.30 -1.64 18.63
CA LEU A 119 2.16 -2.19 19.69
C LEU A 119 1.35 -2.45 20.97
N ASN A 120 1.61 -3.58 21.63
CA ASN A 120 0.98 -3.86 22.92
C ASN A 120 1.63 -2.96 24.02
N PRO A 121 0.90 -1.99 24.60
CA PRO A 121 1.47 -1.05 25.55
C PRO A 121 1.94 -1.66 26.88
N ARG A 122 1.56 -2.93 27.13
CA ARG A 122 1.92 -3.67 28.36
C ARG A 122 3.15 -4.55 28.19
N MET A 123 3.75 -4.56 27.00
CA MET A 123 4.94 -5.35 26.69
C MET A 123 6.12 -4.42 26.45
N THR A 124 7.31 -4.84 26.90
CA THR A 124 8.55 -4.14 26.54
C THR A 124 8.91 -4.36 25.06
N VAL A 125 9.73 -3.50 24.48
CA VAL A 125 10.22 -3.65 23.09
C VAL A 125 10.88 -5.02 22.90
N ARG A 126 11.73 -5.44 23.85
CA ARG A 126 12.33 -6.79 23.85
C ARG A 126 11.26 -7.89 23.77
N SER A 127 10.18 -7.76 24.53
CA SER A 127 9.10 -8.76 24.52
C SER A 127 8.33 -8.75 23.20
N ILE A 128 8.05 -7.58 22.63
CA ILE A 128 7.33 -7.43 21.36
C ILE A 128 8.09 -8.09 20.20
N ILE A 129 9.41 -7.88 20.13
CA ILE A 129 10.26 -8.44 19.08
C ILE A 129 10.62 -9.90 19.40
N GLY A 130 11.04 -10.17 20.64
CA GLY A 130 11.53 -11.49 21.08
C GLY A 130 10.47 -12.57 21.09
N GLU A 131 9.18 -12.24 21.36
CA GLU A 131 8.09 -13.20 21.29
C GLU A 131 7.97 -13.84 19.92
N LEU A 132 8.07 -13.04 18.84
CA LEU A 132 8.02 -13.52 17.47
C LEU A 132 9.22 -14.40 17.12
N LEU A 133 10.42 -14.03 17.58
CA LEU A 133 11.65 -14.83 17.41
C LEU A 133 11.50 -16.20 18.06
N MET A 134 10.95 -16.23 19.29
CA MET A 134 10.73 -17.48 20.05
C MET A 134 9.62 -18.34 19.45
N TYR A 135 8.48 -17.71 19.11
CA TYR A 135 7.31 -18.42 18.59
C TYR A 135 7.60 -19.09 17.26
N HIS A 136 8.29 -18.39 16.35
CA HIS A 136 8.66 -18.90 15.03
C HIS A 136 10.00 -19.63 15.02
N LYS A 137 10.70 -19.72 16.18
CA LYS A 137 12.01 -20.39 16.33
C LYS A 137 13.03 -19.86 15.31
N VAL A 138 13.07 -18.55 15.10
CA VAL A 138 13.94 -17.88 14.13
C VAL A 138 15.41 -18.03 14.55
N VAL A 139 15.67 -17.95 15.85
CA VAL A 139 16.99 -18.15 16.47
C VAL A 139 16.87 -19.03 17.71
N PRO A 140 17.96 -19.66 18.20
CA PRO A 140 18.03 -20.31 19.50
C PRO A 140 17.67 -19.34 20.65
N LYS A 141 17.16 -19.87 21.78
CA LYS A 141 16.70 -19.04 22.91
C LYS A 141 17.79 -18.14 23.50
N ASP A 142 19.01 -18.61 23.55
CA ASP A 142 20.20 -17.88 24.02
C ASP A 142 20.64 -16.75 23.10
N GLN A 143 20.17 -16.73 21.85
CA GLN A 143 20.48 -15.68 20.85
C GLN A 143 19.36 -14.65 20.69
N VAL A 144 18.22 -14.82 21.37
CA VAL A 144 17.05 -13.93 21.21
C VAL A 144 17.40 -12.48 21.55
N ASP A 145 18.12 -12.24 22.64
CA ASP A 145 18.46 -10.87 23.07
C ASP A 145 19.41 -10.20 22.09
N ALA A 146 20.46 -10.89 21.65
CA ALA A 146 21.39 -10.37 20.65
C ALA A 146 20.65 -10.02 19.32
N ARG A 147 19.71 -10.88 18.90
CA ARG A 147 18.93 -10.61 17.67
C ARG A 147 17.94 -9.45 17.83
N VAL A 148 17.36 -9.27 19.01
CA VAL A 148 16.51 -8.10 19.33
C VAL A 148 17.34 -6.82 19.23
N GLU A 149 18.52 -6.80 19.85
CA GLU A 149 19.42 -5.64 19.82
C GLU A 149 19.87 -5.30 18.39
N GLU A 150 20.22 -6.30 17.60
CA GLU A 150 20.58 -6.15 16.18
C GLU A 150 19.42 -5.51 15.38
N LEU A 151 18.18 -6.03 15.51
CA LEU A 151 17.01 -5.49 14.83
C LEU A 151 16.70 -4.04 15.27
N MET A 152 16.88 -3.74 16.55
CA MET A 152 16.71 -2.38 17.05
C MET A 152 17.76 -1.43 16.45
N GLN A 153 19.03 -1.83 16.41
CA GLN A 153 20.13 -1.04 15.83
C GLN A 153 19.90 -0.81 14.32
N MET A 154 19.51 -1.84 13.57
CA MET A 154 19.14 -1.72 12.15
C MET A 154 18.05 -0.66 11.92
N CYS A 155 17.12 -0.51 12.88
CA CYS A 155 16.08 0.51 12.83
C CYS A 155 16.49 1.84 13.48
N GLY A 156 17.78 2.03 13.85
CA GLY A 156 18.29 3.25 14.47
C GLY A 156 17.78 3.48 15.89
N LEU A 157 17.53 2.41 16.66
CA LEU A 157 17.19 2.45 18.07
C LEU A 157 18.37 1.95 18.91
N SER A 158 18.61 2.62 20.09
CA SER A 158 19.61 2.12 21.04
C SER A 158 19.14 0.80 21.66
N ALA A 159 20.05 -0.15 21.82
CA ALA A 159 19.82 -1.42 22.52
C ALA A 159 19.37 -1.19 23.98
N ASP A 160 19.83 -0.12 24.64
CA ASP A 160 19.44 0.25 26.01
C ASP A 160 17.93 0.42 26.18
N TYR A 161 17.21 0.66 25.08
CA TYR A 161 15.77 0.87 25.10
C TYR A 161 14.98 -0.45 25.02
N ALA A 162 15.63 -1.61 24.95
CA ALA A 162 14.98 -2.91 24.83
C ALA A 162 13.96 -3.21 25.96
N HIS A 163 14.23 -2.73 27.17
CA HIS A 163 13.38 -2.94 28.35
C HIS A 163 12.32 -1.86 28.57
N ARG A 164 12.26 -0.83 27.73
CA ARG A 164 11.23 0.22 27.79
C ARG A 164 9.90 -0.26 27.20
N PHE A 165 8.84 0.38 27.67
CA PHE A 165 7.48 0.19 27.14
C PHE A 165 7.21 1.15 25.98
N PRO A 166 6.32 0.81 25.02
CA PRO A 166 5.98 1.70 23.91
C PRO A 166 5.60 3.12 24.31
N GLY A 167 4.90 3.31 25.42
CA GLY A 167 4.50 4.61 25.92
C GLY A 167 5.64 5.55 26.34
N GLU A 168 6.87 5.04 26.46
CA GLU A 168 8.07 5.81 26.81
C GLU A 168 8.84 6.32 25.57
N PHE A 169 8.32 6.04 24.37
CA PHE A 169 8.92 6.40 23.09
C PHE A 169 8.15 7.51 22.37
N SER A 170 8.86 8.34 21.61
CA SER A 170 8.22 9.24 20.65
C SER A 170 7.52 8.45 19.54
N GLY A 171 6.58 9.06 18.81
CA GLY A 171 5.87 8.42 17.71
C GLY A 171 6.82 7.84 16.65
N GLY A 172 7.89 8.58 16.30
CA GLY A 172 8.91 8.08 15.37
C GLY A 172 9.71 6.90 15.90
N GLN A 173 10.01 6.86 17.19
CA GLN A 173 10.66 5.71 17.82
C GLN A 173 9.71 4.50 17.87
N GLN A 174 8.44 4.70 18.17
CA GLN A 174 7.43 3.61 18.12
C GLN A 174 7.29 3.05 16.71
N GLN A 175 7.32 3.91 15.68
CA GLN A 175 7.31 3.47 14.29
C GLN A 175 8.54 2.62 13.95
N ARG A 176 9.73 3.00 14.44
CA ARG A 176 10.96 2.20 14.30
C ARG A 176 10.86 0.84 14.99
N VAL A 177 10.19 0.76 16.16
CA VAL A 177 9.87 -0.53 16.82
C VAL A 177 8.91 -1.35 15.95
N GLY A 178 7.90 -0.73 15.35
CA GLY A 178 6.97 -1.36 14.41
C GLY A 178 7.67 -1.94 13.17
N ILE A 179 8.66 -1.19 12.63
CA ILE A 179 9.50 -1.65 11.51
C ILE A 179 10.38 -2.82 11.96
N ALA A 180 11.08 -2.72 13.11
CA ALA A 180 11.88 -3.81 13.65
C ALA A 180 11.05 -5.09 13.84
N ARG A 181 9.81 -4.96 14.38
CA ARG A 181 8.88 -6.07 14.52
C ARG A 181 8.51 -6.71 13.17
N ALA A 182 8.30 -5.91 12.13
CA ALA A 182 8.00 -6.45 10.80
C ALA A 182 9.19 -7.22 10.18
N LEU A 183 10.42 -6.85 10.52
CA LEU A 183 11.64 -7.48 10.02
C LEU A 183 12.02 -8.78 10.74
N VAL A 184 11.45 -9.05 11.92
CA VAL A 184 11.82 -10.20 12.78
C VAL A 184 11.87 -11.53 12.05
N LEU A 185 10.94 -11.76 11.12
CA LEU A 185 10.77 -13.01 10.40
C LEU A 185 11.50 -13.07 9.06
N ASN A 186 12.40 -12.10 8.80
CA ASN A 186 13.10 -11.94 7.53
C ASN A 186 12.13 -12.02 6.33
N PRO A 187 11.11 -11.16 6.27
CA PRO A 187 10.08 -11.22 5.24
C PRO A 187 10.67 -10.93 3.86
N ARG A 188 10.04 -11.49 2.83
CA ARG A 188 10.35 -11.15 1.43
C ARG A 188 9.46 -10.00 0.93
N PHE A 189 8.29 -9.86 1.52
CA PHE A 189 7.30 -8.86 1.16
C PHE A 189 6.81 -8.08 2.38
N ILE A 190 6.89 -6.77 2.32
CA ILE A 190 6.38 -5.85 3.34
C ILE A 190 5.34 -4.93 2.73
N ILE A 191 4.20 -4.79 3.40
CA ILE A 191 3.25 -3.70 3.14
C ILE A 191 3.49 -2.60 4.16
N ALA A 192 3.80 -1.41 3.70
CA ALA A 192 3.89 -0.19 4.50
C ALA A 192 2.61 0.64 4.27
N ASP A 193 1.61 0.46 5.16
CA ASP A 193 0.31 1.14 5.06
C ASP A 193 0.36 2.49 5.76
N GLU A 194 0.58 3.56 5.01
CA GLU A 194 0.74 4.95 5.48
C GLU A 194 1.73 5.10 6.66
N PRO A 195 2.96 4.58 6.54
CA PRO A 195 3.87 4.38 7.69
C PRO A 195 4.36 5.67 8.34
N VAL A 196 4.05 6.83 7.76
CA VAL A 196 4.52 8.16 8.24
C VAL A 196 3.40 9.17 8.45
N SER A 197 2.13 8.81 8.19
CA SER A 197 1.01 9.77 8.18
C SER A 197 0.73 10.44 9.55
N ALA A 198 1.08 9.77 10.65
CA ALA A 198 0.88 10.24 12.02
C ALA A 198 2.12 10.94 12.61
N LEU A 199 3.16 11.21 11.80
CA LEU A 199 4.46 11.72 12.27
C LEU A 199 4.72 13.14 11.76
N ASP A 200 5.54 13.89 12.50
CA ASP A 200 6.03 15.20 12.08
C ASP A 200 6.91 15.09 10.83
N VAL A 201 6.91 16.12 9.97
CA VAL A 201 7.59 16.14 8.66
C VAL A 201 9.07 15.75 8.74
N SER A 202 9.80 16.22 9.76
CA SER A 202 11.22 15.89 9.96
C SER A 202 11.44 14.40 10.27
N ILE A 203 10.54 13.81 11.05
CA ILE A 203 10.56 12.39 11.41
C ILE A 203 10.12 11.53 10.22
N GLN A 204 9.14 12.00 9.45
CA GLN A 204 8.73 11.32 8.21
C GLN A 204 9.93 11.05 7.29
N ALA A 205 10.75 12.09 7.02
CA ALA A 205 11.93 11.95 6.17
C ALA A 205 12.91 10.88 6.70
N GLN A 206 13.12 10.82 8.02
CA GLN A 206 14.00 9.81 8.62
C GLN A 206 13.45 8.38 8.46
N ILE A 207 12.14 8.18 8.64
CA ILE A 207 11.51 6.85 8.48
C ILE A 207 11.52 6.41 7.02
N ILE A 208 11.33 7.34 6.08
CA ILE A 208 11.36 7.04 4.64
C ILE A 208 12.77 6.63 4.22
N ASN A 209 13.80 7.36 4.65
CA ASN A 209 15.19 7.01 4.38
C ASN A 209 15.52 5.64 4.99
N LEU A 210 15.15 5.40 6.24
CA LEU A 210 15.33 4.09 6.89
C LEU A 210 14.69 2.95 6.08
N LEU A 211 13.45 3.13 5.59
CA LEU A 211 12.78 2.11 4.77
C LEU A 211 13.48 1.90 3.42
N GLY A 212 14.00 2.97 2.81
CA GLY A 212 14.80 2.89 1.59
C GLY A 212 16.12 2.15 1.79
N ASP A 213 16.85 2.46 2.87
CA ASP A 213 18.12 1.80 3.22
C ASP A 213 17.87 0.30 3.48
N LEU A 214 16.87 -0.04 4.30
CA LEU A 214 16.49 -1.43 4.58
C LEU A 214 16.04 -2.19 3.32
N GLN A 215 15.33 -1.51 2.41
CA GLN A 215 14.90 -2.10 1.15
C GLN A 215 16.11 -2.49 0.29
N GLN A 216 17.12 -1.62 0.20
CA GLN A 216 18.34 -1.87 -0.58
C GLN A 216 19.24 -2.92 0.09
N GLU A 217 19.50 -2.79 1.39
CA GLU A 217 20.41 -3.67 2.13
C GLU A 217 19.89 -5.11 2.23
N LEU A 218 18.59 -5.27 2.45
CA LEU A 218 17.96 -6.58 2.64
C LEU A 218 17.28 -7.13 1.38
N GLY A 219 17.27 -6.39 0.27
CA GLY A 219 16.57 -6.77 -0.96
C GLY A 219 15.07 -6.93 -0.76
N LEU A 220 14.45 -6.13 0.11
CA LEU A 220 13.03 -6.21 0.44
C LEU A 220 12.16 -5.80 -0.73
N THR A 221 11.04 -6.49 -0.90
CA THR A 221 9.95 -6.05 -1.77
C THR A 221 8.92 -5.30 -0.94
N ILE A 222 8.57 -4.08 -1.32
CA ILE A 222 7.70 -3.21 -0.54
C ILE A 222 6.50 -2.75 -1.38
N LEU A 223 5.28 -2.92 -0.84
CA LEU A 223 4.10 -2.17 -1.29
C LEU A 223 3.94 -0.97 -0.36
N PHE A 224 4.27 0.22 -0.86
CA PHE A 224 4.28 1.46 -0.11
C PHE A 224 3.00 2.26 -0.36
N ILE A 225 2.16 2.42 0.65
CA ILE A 225 0.90 3.17 0.56
C ILE A 225 1.10 4.54 1.20
N SER A 226 0.78 5.58 0.46
CA SER A 226 0.76 6.94 0.97
C SER A 226 -0.25 7.81 0.20
N HIS A 227 -0.72 8.86 0.85
CA HIS A 227 -1.43 9.95 0.21
C HIS A 227 -0.50 11.15 -0.12
N ASP A 228 0.72 11.19 0.43
CA ASP A 228 1.73 12.19 0.07
C ASP A 228 2.55 11.72 -1.14
N LEU A 229 2.27 12.33 -2.29
CA LEU A 229 2.91 12.00 -3.56
C LEU A 229 4.42 12.31 -3.58
N ARG A 230 4.88 13.27 -2.78
CA ARG A 230 6.32 13.62 -2.70
C ARG A 230 7.11 12.49 -2.06
N VAL A 231 6.55 11.90 -1.00
CA VAL A 231 7.12 10.73 -0.34
C VAL A 231 7.19 9.55 -1.29
N VAL A 232 6.09 9.30 -2.03
CA VAL A 232 6.01 8.22 -3.01
C VAL A 232 7.05 8.40 -4.10
N ARG A 233 7.18 9.61 -4.68
CA ARG A 233 8.18 9.90 -5.72
C ARG A 233 9.60 9.62 -5.26
N HIS A 234 9.88 9.77 -3.97
CA HIS A 234 11.23 9.60 -3.41
C HIS A 234 11.63 8.12 -3.23
N ILE A 235 10.71 7.24 -2.85
CA ILE A 235 11.04 5.87 -2.43
C ILE A 235 10.63 4.79 -3.44
N THR A 236 9.72 5.08 -4.37
CA THR A 236 9.12 4.05 -5.22
C THR A 236 9.76 3.96 -6.60
N HIS A 237 9.77 2.75 -7.16
CA HIS A 237 10.22 2.48 -8.54
C HIS A 237 9.08 2.63 -9.54
N ARG A 238 7.89 2.11 -9.20
CA ARG A 238 6.63 2.30 -9.93
C ARG A 238 5.53 2.76 -9.00
N VAL A 239 4.50 3.34 -9.57
CA VAL A 239 3.30 3.79 -8.84
C VAL A 239 2.06 3.26 -9.52
N ALA A 240 1.14 2.70 -8.70
CA ALA A 240 -0.23 2.40 -9.05
C ALA A 240 -1.15 3.47 -8.46
N VAL A 241 -1.94 4.13 -9.30
CA VAL A 241 -2.91 5.15 -8.91
C VAL A 241 -4.29 4.53 -8.83
N MET A 242 -4.89 4.55 -7.63
CA MET A 242 -6.15 3.87 -7.35
C MET A 242 -7.28 4.89 -7.14
N TYR A 243 -8.44 4.65 -7.75
CA TYR A 243 -9.65 5.43 -7.59
C TYR A 243 -10.88 4.52 -7.49
N LEU A 244 -11.70 4.70 -6.44
CA LEU A 244 -12.94 3.93 -6.20
C LEU A 244 -12.81 2.43 -6.49
N GLY A 245 -11.79 1.80 -5.90
CA GLY A 245 -11.57 0.36 -6.00
C GLY A 245 -10.86 -0.13 -7.27
N HIS A 246 -10.51 0.75 -8.22
CA HIS A 246 -9.84 0.40 -9.48
C HIS A 246 -8.47 1.04 -9.59
N VAL A 247 -7.55 0.38 -10.31
CA VAL A 247 -6.28 0.97 -10.75
C VAL A 247 -6.54 1.77 -12.03
N MET A 248 -6.29 3.06 -11.98
CA MET A 248 -6.51 3.98 -13.10
C MET A 248 -5.25 4.14 -13.95
N GLU A 249 -4.08 4.13 -13.34
CA GLU A 249 -2.78 4.22 -14.01
C GLU A 249 -1.73 3.44 -13.21
N LEU A 250 -0.78 2.79 -13.91
CA LEU A 250 0.37 2.11 -13.34
C LEU A 250 1.58 2.33 -14.25
N GLY A 251 2.69 2.75 -13.68
CA GLY A 251 3.91 2.99 -14.47
C GLY A 251 5.11 3.36 -13.64
N PRO A 252 6.29 3.54 -14.28
CA PRO A 252 7.49 4.05 -13.64
C PRO A 252 7.21 5.38 -12.95
N THR A 253 7.72 5.56 -11.73
CA THR A 253 7.43 6.71 -10.89
C THR A 253 7.66 8.04 -11.60
N GLU A 254 8.87 8.28 -12.11
CA GLU A 254 9.20 9.55 -12.78
C GLU A 254 8.30 9.81 -14.00
N ALA A 255 8.09 8.79 -14.85
CA ALA A 255 7.24 8.93 -16.02
C ALA A 255 5.78 9.25 -15.68
N LEU A 256 5.27 8.68 -14.57
CA LEU A 256 3.90 8.94 -14.12
C LEU A 256 3.75 10.36 -13.54
N PHE A 257 4.77 10.86 -12.83
CA PHE A 257 4.73 12.20 -12.25
C PHE A 257 4.94 13.30 -13.31
N ASP A 258 5.85 13.09 -14.26
CA ASP A 258 6.20 14.09 -15.26
C ASP A 258 5.20 14.11 -16.42
N HIS A 259 4.70 12.94 -16.83
CA HIS A 259 3.78 12.76 -17.96
C HIS A 259 2.62 11.82 -17.58
N PRO A 260 1.69 12.25 -16.70
CA PRO A 260 0.54 11.44 -16.33
C PRO A 260 -0.37 11.18 -17.52
N LEU A 261 -0.82 9.94 -17.70
CA LEU A 261 -1.68 9.54 -18.82
C LEU A 261 -3.16 9.57 -18.47
N HIS A 262 -3.51 9.37 -17.17
CA HIS A 262 -4.89 9.43 -16.74
C HIS A 262 -5.23 10.82 -16.20
N PRO A 263 -6.37 11.44 -16.60
CA PRO A 263 -6.78 12.74 -16.06
C PRO A 263 -6.82 12.84 -14.54
N TYR A 264 -7.19 11.75 -13.85
CA TYR A 264 -7.15 11.69 -12.39
C TYR A 264 -5.72 11.79 -11.83
N THR A 265 -4.76 11.10 -12.45
CA THR A 265 -3.34 11.17 -12.07
C THR A 265 -2.81 12.59 -12.25
N LEU A 266 -3.15 13.24 -13.38
CA LEU A 266 -2.78 14.62 -13.64
C LEU A 266 -3.26 15.56 -12.52
N VAL A 267 -4.51 15.41 -12.11
CA VAL A 267 -5.08 16.26 -11.05
C VAL A 267 -4.41 15.97 -9.71
N LEU A 268 -4.20 14.69 -9.36
CA LEU A 268 -3.50 14.30 -8.14
C LEU A 268 -2.09 14.89 -8.07
N THR A 269 -1.31 14.77 -9.15
CA THR A 269 0.09 15.26 -9.19
C THR A 269 0.17 16.78 -9.13
N LYS A 270 -0.79 17.48 -9.73
CA LYS A 270 -0.86 18.95 -9.71
C LYS A 270 -1.46 19.52 -8.42
N ALA A 271 -2.29 18.76 -7.71
CA ALA A 271 -2.81 19.14 -6.39
C ALA A 271 -1.77 19.01 -5.28
N ALA A 272 -0.66 18.29 -5.51
CA ALA A 272 0.43 18.19 -4.56
C ALA A 272 1.07 19.59 -4.37
N PRO A 273 1.19 20.12 -3.12
CA PRO A 273 1.74 21.44 -2.89
C PRO A 273 3.18 21.53 -3.41
N VAL A 274 3.43 22.43 -4.33
CA VAL A 274 4.80 22.78 -4.76
C VAL A 274 5.37 23.70 -3.69
N MET A 275 6.60 23.43 -3.21
CA MET A 275 7.28 24.26 -2.22
C MET A 275 7.77 25.61 -2.79
N ASP A 276 7.44 25.94 -4.04
CA ASP A 276 7.79 27.21 -4.68
C ASP A 276 6.65 28.22 -4.47
N PRO A 277 6.86 29.26 -3.63
CA PRO A 277 5.84 30.28 -3.36
C PRO A 277 5.48 31.11 -4.60
N LEU A 278 6.33 31.11 -5.64
CA LEU A 278 6.15 31.87 -6.88
C LEU A 278 5.27 31.13 -7.92
N HIS A 279 5.12 29.81 -7.78
CA HIS A 279 4.31 28.95 -8.68
C HIS A 279 3.09 28.39 -7.95
N ARG A 280 2.15 29.27 -7.54
CA ARG A 280 0.86 28.83 -7.01
C ARG A 280 -0.01 28.29 -8.16
N THR A 281 -0.02 26.99 -8.37
CA THR A 281 -0.95 26.31 -9.28
C THR A 281 -2.36 26.31 -8.67
N ARG A 282 -3.14 27.36 -8.98
CA ARG A 282 -4.58 27.44 -8.61
C ARG A 282 -5.51 26.65 -9.54
N GLU A 283 -5.01 26.05 -10.61
CA GLU A 283 -5.84 25.67 -11.76
C GLU A 283 -6.38 24.24 -11.78
N TYR A 284 -6.01 23.38 -10.81
CA TYR A 284 -6.39 21.96 -10.88
C TYR A 284 -7.04 21.42 -9.61
N ALA A 285 -7.95 22.21 -9.02
CA ALA A 285 -8.83 21.65 -7.98
C ALA A 285 -9.77 20.62 -8.66
N ILE A 286 -9.78 19.40 -8.14
CA ILE A 286 -10.78 18.41 -8.57
C ILE A 286 -12.15 18.95 -8.17
N GLU A 287 -12.95 19.39 -9.14
CA GLU A 287 -14.31 19.81 -8.89
C GLU A 287 -15.20 18.60 -8.56
N GLY A 288 -16.10 18.79 -7.62
CA GLY A 288 -17.07 17.78 -7.19
C GLY A 288 -16.58 16.83 -6.09
N GLU A 289 -17.54 16.28 -5.37
CA GLU A 289 -17.29 15.30 -4.30
C GLU A 289 -16.96 13.93 -4.87
N THR A 290 -16.14 13.16 -4.11
CA THR A 290 -15.89 11.76 -4.45
C THR A 290 -17.18 10.94 -4.37
N PRO A 291 -17.58 10.24 -5.44
CA PRO A 291 -18.79 9.43 -5.42
C PRO A 291 -18.76 8.36 -4.33
N SER A 292 -19.96 7.99 -3.86
CA SER A 292 -20.09 6.96 -2.83
C SER A 292 -19.64 5.58 -3.36
N PRO A 293 -18.83 4.83 -2.61
CA PRO A 293 -18.42 3.47 -2.99
C PRO A 293 -19.59 2.45 -2.96
N ILE A 294 -20.76 2.86 -2.47
CA ILE A 294 -22.01 2.05 -2.51
C ILE A 294 -22.76 2.29 -3.83
N HIS A 295 -22.70 3.51 -4.35
CA HIS A 295 -23.37 3.94 -5.58
C HIS A 295 -22.30 4.34 -6.60
N MET A 296 -21.62 3.34 -7.13
CA MET A 296 -20.54 3.53 -8.12
C MET A 296 -21.08 4.15 -9.40
N PRO A 297 -20.38 5.13 -10.00
CA PRO A 297 -20.67 5.60 -11.33
C PRO A 297 -20.62 4.46 -12.35
N SER A 298 -21.49 4.48 -13.37
CA SER A 298 -21.39 3.60 -14.54
C SER A 298 -20.12 3.91 -15.34
N GLY A 299 -19.66 3.00 -16.18
CA GLY A 299 -18.49 3.23 -17.02
C GLY A 299 -17.23 3.59 -16.22
N CYS A 300 -16.43 4.52 -16.73
CA CYS A 300 -15.24 5.02 -16.07
C CYS A 300 -15.60 5.63 -14.69
N ARG A 301 -14.99 5.15 -13.62
CA ARG A 301 -15.28 5.61 -12.25
C ARG A 301 -15.00 7.10 -12.03
N PHE A 302 -14.07 7.66 -12.81
CA PHE A 302 -13.71 9.07 -12.72
C PHE A 302 -14.55 9.99 -13.61
N HIS A 303 -15.42 9.45 -14.50
CA HIS A 303 -16.16 10.26 -15.49
C HIS A 303 -16.92 11.46 -14.90
N PRO A 304 -17.54 11.39 -13.68
CA PRO A 304 -18.29 12.54 -13.16
C PRO A 304 -17.42 13.76 -12.81
N ARG A 305 -16.10 13.53 -12.63
CA ARG A 305 -15.13 14.57 -12.25
C ARG A 305 -14.06 14.79 -13.33
N CYS A 306 -14.20 14.13 -14.48
CA CYS A 306 -13.22 14.16 -15.55
C CYS A 306 -13.51 15.33 -16.52
N PRO A 307 -12.59 16.31 -16.68
CA PRO A 307 -12.79 17.41 -17.62
C PRO A 307 -12.76 16.97 -19.10
N TYR A 308 -12.24 15.75 -19.36
CA TYR A 308 -12.15 15.17 -20.71
C TYR A 308 -13.19 14.07 -20.96
N CYS A 309 -14.28 14.04 -20.14
CA CYS A 309 -15.32 13.02 -20.23
C CYS A 309 -16.00 13.01 -21.59
N THR A 310 -16.20 11.81 -22.14
CA THR A 310 -17.01 11.55 -23.34
C THR A 310 -18.19 10.65 -23.00
N ASP A 311 -19.17 10.48 -23.91
CA ASP A 311 -20.32 9.60 -23.66
C ASP A 311 -19.87 8.14 -23.45
N ARG A 312 -18.86 7.67 -24.17
CA ARG A 312 -18.27 6.36 -23.96
C ARG A 312 -17.77 6.16 -22.52
N CYS A 313 -17.22 7.21 -21.90
CA CYS A 313 -16.76 7.13 -20.51
C CYS A 313 -17.90 6.92 -19.50
N LYS A 314 -19.14 7.29 -19.86
CA LYS A 314 -20.33 7.09 -19.02
C LYS A 314 -20.89 5.67 -19.13
N GLU A 315 -20.66 5.01 -20.27
CA GLU A 315 -21.25 3.71 -20.61
C GLU A 315 -20.32 2.53 -20.36
N GLU A 316 -19.02 2.68 -20.73
CA GLU A 316 -18.06 1.62 -20.67
C GLU A 316 -16.96 1.87 -19.63
N MET A 317 -16.63 0.82 -18.85
CA MET A 317 -15.45 0.85 -17.97
C MET A 317 -14.19 0.60 -18.83
N PRO A 318 -13.21 1.52 -18.85
CA PRO A 318 -11.98 1.30 -19.59
C PRO A 318 -11.13 0.21 -18.89
N GLU A 319 -10.58 -0.70 -19.69
CA GLU A 319 -9.62 -1.70 -19.20
C GLU A 319 -8.26 -1.06 -18.93
N LEU A 320 -7.55 -1.59 -17.92
CA LEU A 320 -6.15 -1.24 -17.66
C LEU A 320 -5.29 -1.90 -18.73
N ARG A 321 -4.83 -1.12 -19.71
CA ARG A 321 -4.05 -1.59 -20.86
C ARG A 321 -2.68 -0.94 -20.92
N GLU A 322 -1.70 -1.65 -21.43
CA GLU A 322 -0.40 -1.10 -21.73
C GLU A 322 -0.47 -0.19 -22.97
N VAL A 323 -0.01 1.05 -22.83
CA VAL A 323 0.00 2.06 -23.90
C VAL A 323 1.41 2.47 -24.30
N ALA A 324 2.39 2.22 -23.45
CA ALA A 324 3.82 2.33 -23.71
C ALA A 324 4.54 1.31 -22.80
N PRO A 325 5.79 0.94 -23.09
CA PRO A 325 6.53 -0.06 -22.32
C PRO A 325 6.47 0.21 -20.79
N GLY A 326 5.87 -0.69 -20.04
CA GLY A 326 5.68 -0.60 -18.59
C GLY A 326 4.69 0.47 -18.12
N ARG A 327 3.93 1.12 -19.02
CA ARG A 327 2.92 2.13 -18.69
C ARG A 327 1.53 1.65 -19.02
N PHE A 328 0.71 1.50 -17.99
CA PHE A 328 -0.67 1.00 -18.10
C PHE A 328 -1.65 2.09 -17.70
N VAL A 329 -2.74 2.24 -18.45
CA VAL A 329 -3.78 3.23 -18.15
C VAL A 329 -5.18 2.68 -18.44
N ALA A 330 -6.11 2.92 -17.50
CA ALA A 330 -7.53 2.63 -17.64
C ALA A 330 -8.27 3.90 -18.10
N CYS A 331 -8.03 4.32 -19.33
CA CYS A 331 -8.66 5.48 -19.95
C CYS A 331 -8.98 5.22 -21.42
N HIS A 332 -10.18 5.66 -21.88
CA HIS A 332 -10.56 5.58 -23.29
C HIS A 332 -9.75 6.59 -24.14
N ARG A 333 -9.33 7.68 -23.51
CA ARG A 333 -8.59 8.78 -24.13
C ARG A 333 -7.44 9.22 -23.21
N PRO A 334 -6.32 8.47 -23.17
CA PRO A 334 -5.14 8.88 -22.42
C PRO A 334 -4.68 10.28 -22.82
N LEU A 335 -4.09 10.99 -21.86
CA LEU A 335 -3.40 12.26 -22.13
C LEU A 335 -2.12 11.99 -22.93
N GLU A 336 -1.69 12.97 -23.74
CA GLU A 336 -0.46 12.90 -24.55
C GLU A 336 0.77 13.28 -23.72
#